data_3c922cb32b4e3b543b40ada120de0147
#
_entry.id   3c922cb32b4e3b543b40ada120de0147
#
_cell.length_a   1.000
_cell.length_b   1.000
_cell.length_c   1.000
_cell.angle_alpha   90.00
_cell.angle_beta   90.00
_cell.angle_gamma   90.00
#
_symmetry.space_group_name_H-M   'P 1'
#
loop_
_entity.id
_entity.type
_entity.pdbx_description
1 polymer ?
#
loop_
_entity_poly.entity_id
_entity_poly.type
_entity_poly.pdbx_seq_one_letter_code
_entity_poly.pdbx_strand_id
1 'polypeptide(L)'
;MAESEEELKSLLMKVREESEKVALKLNIQKMKIMASGPITSWEIDGETVETVSDFIFLGSKITADGDYSHEIKRRLLLGRKVTINLDNIFKSRDITLPKKVRLVKAMVFPVVLYGCESWTVKNAECQRIDAFELWCWRRLLRVPWTARRSNQSILKISPGISLEGLMLKLKLQYFGHLMRRVYSLEKTLMLGGIGLKGRRGRQRMRWLNGITDSM
;
A
#
# COMPACT_ATOMS: atom_id res chain seq x y z
N MET A 1 4.85 13.91 -12.30
CA MET A 1 6.04 13.91 -11.44
C MET A 1 7.09 14.69 -12.17
N ALA A 2 7.88 15.50 -11.48
CA ALA A 2 8.92 16.34 -12.06
C ALA A 2 10.18 16.27 -11.18
N GLU A 3 11.35 16.49 -11.78
CA GLU A 3 12.63 16.46 -11.07
C GLU A 3 13.01 17.83 -10.49
N SER A 4 12.41 18.91 -11.05
CA SER A 4 12.61 20.29 -10.59
C SER A 4 11.29 21.04 -10.45
N GLU A 5 11.33 22.17 -9.74
CA GLU A 5 10.21 23.07 -9.59
C GLU A 5 9.78 23.70 -10.90
N GLU A 6 10.75 24.08 -11.75
CA GLU A 6 10.51 24.68 -13.06
C GLU A 6 9.83 23.69 -14.02
N GLU A 7 10.28 22.43 -14.01
CA GLU A 7 9.65 21.38 -14.79
C GLU A 7 8.21 21.15 -14.34
N LEU A 8 7.96 21.14 -13.03
CA LEU A 8 6.61 20.98 -12.50
C LEU A 8 5.70 22.13 -12.91
N LYS A 9 6.19 23.38 -12.87
CA LYS A 9 5.45 24.56 -13.36
C LYS A 9 5.12 24.43 -14.84
N SER A 10 6.09 24.04 -15.67
CA SER A 10 5.88 23.82 -17.11
C SER A 10 4.83 22.76 -17.38
N LEU A 11 4.85 21.63 -16.65
CA LEU A 11 3.87 20.56 -16.78
C LEU A 11 2.47 21.03 -16.37
N LEU A 12 2.35 21.79 -15.30
CA LEU A 12 1.05 22.34 -14.85
C LEU A 12 0.47 23.32 -15.84
N MET A 13 1.28 24.19 -16.44
CA MET A 13 0.81 25.11 -17.48
C MET A 13 0.27 24.34 -18.70
N LYS A 14 0.97 23.30 -19.14
CA LYS A 14 0.47 22.43 -20.21
C LYS A 14 -0.85 21.74 -19.84
N VAL A 15 -0.96 21.20 -18.64
CA VAL A 15 -2.20 20.57 -18.17
C VAL A 15 -3.35 21.58 -18.15
N ARG A 16 -3.08 22.80 -17.74
CA ARG A 16 -4.06 23.89 -17.75
C ARG A 16 -4.53 24.21 -19.15
N GLU A 17 -3.60 24.46 -20.08
CA GLU A 17 -3.92 24.75 -21.48
C GLU A 17 -4.77 23.64 -22.11
N GLU A 18 -4.40 22.38 -21.90
CA GLU A 18 -5.17 21.25 -22.42
C GLU A 18 -6.53 21.08 -21.75
N SER A 19 -6.64 21.36 -20.46
CA SER A 19 -7.93 21.30 -19.75
C SER A 19 -8.88 22.43 -20.16
N GLU A 20 -8.38 23.63 -20.44
CA GLU A 20 -9.18 24.76 -20.89
C GLU A 20 -9.79 24.50 -22.29
N LYS A 21 -9.09 23.76 -23.17
CA LYS A 21 -9.62 23.36 -24.49
C LYS A 21 -10.88 22.49 -24.38
N VAL A 22 -11.04 21.75 -23.29
CA VAL A 22 -12.22 20.91 -23.01
C VAL A 22 -13.13 21.50 -21.96
N ALA A 23 -13.04 22.83 -21.73
CA ALA A 23 -13.84 23.59 -20.78
C ALA A 23 -13.72 23.11 -19.31
N LEU A 24 -12.62 22.47 -18.94
CA LEU A 24 -12.31 22.08 -17.57
C LEU A 24 -11.39 23.14 -16.92
N LYS A 25 -11.68 23.51 -15.68
CA LYS A 25 -10.83 24.42 -14.91
C LYS A 25 -10.12 23.66 -13.80
N LEU A 26 -8.82 23.92 -13.63
CA LEU A 26 -8.05 23.40 -12.49
C LEU A 26 -8.56 24.01 -11.19
N ASN A 27 -8.79 23.17 -10.18
CA ASN A 27 -9.16 23.64 -8.85
C ASN A 27 -7.90 23.72 -7.98
N ILE A 28 -7.31 24.92 -7.90
CA ILE A 28 -6.04 25.17 -7.19
C ILE A 28 -6.18 24.85 -5.69
N GLN A 29 -7.32 25.12 -5.07
CA GLN A 29 -7.56 24.83 -3.65
C GLN A 29 -7.56 23.33 -3.31
N LYS A 30 -7.83 22.47 -4.29
CA LYS A 30 -7.75 21.00 -4.12
C LYS A 30 -6.40 20.43 -4.53
N MET A 31 -5.54 21.22 -5.14
CA MET A 31 -4.19 20.79 -5.52
C MET A 31 -3.31 20.71 -4.29
N LYS A 32 -2.47 19.69 -4.27
CA LYS A 32 -1.47 19.49 -3.21
C LYS A 32 -0.16 19.11 -3.85
N ILE A 33 0.91 19.66 -3.31
CA ILE A 33 2.26 19.36 -3.77
C ILE A 33 2.98 18.58 -2.68
N MET A 34 3.63 17.52 -3.09
CA MET A 34 4.48 16.71 -2.23
C MET A 34 5.88 16.67 -2.84
N ALA A 35 6.88 17.03 -2.04
CA ALA A 35 8.27 17.03 -2.46
C ALA A 35 9.13 16.23 -1.50
N SER A 36 10.23 15.68 -2.03
CA SER A 36 11.25 14.98 -1.24
C SER A 36 12.28 15.93 -0.59
N GLY A 37 12.20 17.23 -0.86
CA GLY A 37 13.04 18.29 -0.32
C GLY A 37 12.23 19.41 0.31
N PRO A 38 12.90 20.37 1.00
CA PRO A 38 12.21 21.53 1.56
C PRO A 38 11.70 22.42 0.44
N ILE A 39 10.38 22.54 0.32
CA ILE A 39 9.71 23.56 -0.48
C ILE A 39 9.06 24.54 0.51
N THR A 40 9.39 25.84 0.38
CA THR A 40 8.94 26.84 1.33
C THR A 40 7.55 27.39 1.03
N SER A 41 7.22 27.62 -0.23
CA SER A 41 5.89 28.01 -0.69
C SER A 41 5.79 27.80 -2.19
N TRP A 42 4.59 27.48 -2.66
CA TRP A 42 4.33 27.35 -4.08
C TRP A 42 3.09 28.14 -4.45
N GLU A 43 3.19 28.99 -5.46
CA GLU A 43 2.10 29.83 -5.91
C GLU A 43 1.78 29.55 -7.38
N ILE A 44 0.50 29.44 -7.68
CA ILE A 44 -0.04 29.36 -9.04
C ILE A 44 -1.10 30.46 -9.17
N ASP A 45 -0.92 31.37 -10.11
CA ASP A 45 -1.82 32.48 -10.37
C ASP A 45 -2.10 33.38 -9.13
N GLY A 46 -1.13 33.51 -8.22
CA GLY A 46 -1.26 34.28 -6.98
C GLY A 46 -1.99 33.54 -5.86
N GLU A 47 -2.40 32.28 -6.07
CA GLU A 47 -2.92 31.39 -5.02
C GLU A 47 -1.83 30.44 -4.52
N THR A 48 -1.69 30.34 -3.20
CA THR A 48 -0.73 29.42 -2.58
C THR A 48 -1.26 28.00 -2.63
N VAL A 49 -0.42 27.06 -3.10
CA VAL A 49 -0.72 25.63 -3.11
C VAL A 49 -0.20 24.96 -1.83
N GLU A 50 -1.06 24.18 -1.19
CA GLU A 50 -0.70 23.46 0.03
C GLU A 50 0.39 22.43 -0.23
N THR A 51 1.51 22.54 0.51
CA THR A 51 2.56 21.51 0.52
C THR A 51 2.27 20.49 1.62
N VAL A 52 2.30 19.21 1.26
CA VAL A 52 1.95 18.11 2.17
C VAL A 52 3.08 17.09 2.26
N SER A 53 3.25 16.51 3.45
CA SER A 53 4.18 15.41 3.69
C SER A 53 3.62 14.05 3.31
N ASP A 54 2.30 13.94 3.27
CA ASP A 54 1.58 12.73 2.87
C ASP A 54 0.28 13.06 2.14
N PHE A 55 -0.15 12.14 1.30
CA PHE A 55 -1.34 12.30 0.48
C PHE A 55 -2.02 10.96 0.21
N ILE A 56 -3.36 10.94 0.15
CA ILE A 56 -4.10 9.76 -0.25
C ILE A 56 -4.37 9.84 -1.76
N PHE A 57 -3.64 9.04 -2.52
CA PHE A 57 -3.78 8.94 -3.97
C PHE A 57 -4.39 7.59 -4.35
N LEU A 58 -5.49 7.61 -5.09
CA LEU A 58 -6.25 6.40 -5.49
C LEU A 58 -6.49 5.42 -4.33
N GLY A 59 -6.78 5.98 -3.15
CA GLY A 59 -7.06 5.18 -1.96
C GLY A 59 -5.83 4.63 -1.22
N SER A 60 -4.61 4.89 -1.68
CA SER A 60 -3.35 4.54 -0.98
C SER A 60 -2.69 5.79 -0.42
N LYS A 61 -2.17 5.68 0.80
CA LYS A 61 -1.43 6.76 1.45
C LYS A 61 0.02 6.75 0.95
N ILE A 62 0.43 7.83 0.29
CA ILE A 62 1.80 8.05 -0.18
C ILE A 62 2.45 9.07 0.75
N THR A 63 3.70 8.88 1.10
CA THR A 63 4.52 9.76 1.94
C THR A 63 5.73 10.27 1.16
N ALA A 64 6.18 11.48 1.45
CA ALA A 64 7.32 12.10 0.78
C ALA A 64 8.65 11.33 0.98
N ASP A 65 8.78 10.60 2.09
CA ASP A 65 9.93 9.75 2.40
C ASP A 65 9.87 8.36 1.75
N GLY A 66 8.72 8.00 1.13
CA GLY A 66 8.51 6.69 0.53
C GLY A 66 8.42 5.53 1.54
N ASP A 67 8.09 5.80 2.82
CA ASP A 67 7.88 4.76 3.84
C ASP A 67 6.41 4.29 3.84
N TYR A 68 6.20 3.02 3.55
CA TYR A 68 4.88 2.40 3.53
C TYR A 68 4.35 1.96 4.89
N SER A 69 5.11 2.12 5.98
CA SER A 69 4.70 1.68 7.34
C SER A 69 3.37 2.31 7.77
N HIS A 70 3.13 3.57 7.39
CA HIS A 70 1.87 4.27 7.67
C HIS A 70 0.70 3.69 6.88
N GLU A 71 0.89 3.40 5.59
CA GLU A 71 -0.15 2.80 4.76
C GLU A 71 -0.47 1.37 5.23
N ILE A 72 0.53 0.55 5.53
CA ILE A 72 0.34 -0.81 6.05
C ILE A 72 -0.50 -0.76 7.33
N LYS A 73 -0.15 0.10 8.30
CA LYS A 73 -0.93 0.28 9.53
C LYS A 73 -2.38 0.68 9.23
N ARG A 74 -2.58 1.63 8.31
CA ARG A 74 -3.91 2.09 7.90
C ARG A 74 -4.74 0.95 7.29
N ARG A 75 -4.16 0.15 6.41
CA ARG A 75 -4.81 -1.01 5.79
C ARG A 75 -5.19 -2.07 6.80
N LEU A 76 -4.30 -2.37 7.74
CA LEU A 76 -4.61 -3.29 8.84
C LEU A 76 -5.77 -2.80 9.71
N LEU A 77 -5.85 -1.48 9.98
CA LEU A 77 -6.99 -0.89 10.70
C LEU A 77 -8.30 -0.99 9.90
N LEU A 78 -8.27 -0.75 8.59
CA LEU A 78 -9.44 -0.93 7.72
C LEU A 78 -9.88 -2.39 7.69
N GLY A 79 -8.95 -3.33 7.56
CA GLY A 79 -9.22 -4.76 7.64
C GLY A 79 -9.84 -5.16 8.98
N ARG A 80 -9.38 -4.58 10.10
CA ARG A 80 -10.01 -4.80 11.42
C ARG A 80 -11.45 -4.31 11.45
N LYS A 81 -11.74 -3.12 10.93
CA LYS A 81 -13.11 -2.59 10.85
C LYS A 81 -14.01 -3.52 10.05
N VAL A 82 -13.58 -3.97 8.87
CA VAL A 82 -14.35 -4.94 8.07
C VAL A 82 -14.57 -6.25 8.83
N THR A 83 -13.54 -6.79 9.49
CA THR A 83 -13.65 -8.02 10.27
C THR A 83 -14.65 -7.88 11.43
N ILE A 84 -14.67 -6.72 12.10
CA ILE A 84 -15.62 -6.43 13.18
C ILE A 84 -17.06 -6.39 12.64
N ASN A 85 -17.28 -5.79 11.48
CA ASN A 85 -18.60 -5.75 10.84
C ASN A 85 -19.12 -7.16 10.48
N LEU A 86 -18.23 -8.13 10.31
CA LEU A 86 -18.59 -9.53 10.06
C LEU A 86 -18.93 -10.34 11.33
N ASP A 87 -18.85 -9.76 12.53
CA ASP A 87 -19.04 -10.47 13.81
C ASP A 87 -20.38 -11.20 13.91
N ASN A 88 -21.46 -10.60 13.41
CA ASN A 88 -22.77 -11.25 13.42
C ASN A 88 -22.78 -12.53 12.59
N ILE A 89 -22.06 -12.52 11.45
CA ILE A 89 -21.89 -13.69 10.59
C ILE A 89 -21.02 -14.75 11.30
N PHE A 90 -19.96 -14.32 11.98
CA PHE A 90 -19.09 -15.25 12.73
C PHE A 90 -19.83 -15.90 13.92
N LYS A 91 -20.81 -15.20 14.51
CA LYS A 91 -21.64 -15.71 15.59
C LYS A 91 -22.71 -16.69 15.11
N SER A 92 -23.20 -16.56 13.86
CA SER A 92 -24.24 -17.44 13.33
C SER A 92 -23.79 -18.91 13.35
N ARG A 93 -24.68 -19.79 13.77
CA ARG A 93 -24.50 -21.26 13.75
C ARG A 93 -24.87 -21.87 12.40
N ASP A 94 -25.69 -21.20 11.61
CA ASP A 94 -26.17 -21.68 10.31
C ASP A 94 -25.09 -21.60 9.21
N ILE A 95 -24.06 -20.79 9.44
CA ILE A 95 -22.96 -20.61 8.50
C ILE A 95 -21.80 -21.51 8.91
N THR A 96 -21.44 -22.44 8.02
CA THR A 96 -20.33 -23.37 8.23
C THR A 96 -18.98 -22.67 8.29
N LEU A 97 -18.05 -23.26 9.00
CA LEU A 97 -16.70 -22.73 9.18
C LEU A 97 -15.96 -22.45 7.84
N PRO A 98 -15.99 -23.36 6.83
CA PRO A 98 -15.38 -23.08 5.53
C PRO A 98 -15.97 -21.86 4.83
N LYS A 99 -17.28 -21.63 4.93
CA LYS A 99 -17.93 -20.43 4.37
C LYS A 99 -17.44 -19.15 5.05
N LYS A 100 -17.29 -19.17 6.38
CA LYS A 100 -16.75 -18.04 7.16
C LYS A 100 -15.30 -17.75 6.76
N VAL A 101 -14.46 -18.77 6.60
CA VAL A 101 -13.07 -18.63 6.14
C VAL A 101 -13.03 -18.01 4.73
N ARG A 102 -13.87 -18.51 3.82
CA ARG A 102 -13.98 -17.96 2.46
C ARG A 102 -14.41 -16.49 2.48
N LEU A 103 -15.32 -16.12 3.37
CA LEU A 103 -15.79 -14.74 3.53
C LEU A 103 -14.65 -13.80 3.97
N VAL A 104 -13.85 -14.20 4.96
CA VAL A 104 -12.68 -13.43 5.39
C VAL A 104 -11.69 -13.24 4.23
N LYS A 105 -11.39 -14.31 3.50
CA LYS A 105 -10.50 -14.24 2.34
C LYS A 105 -11.03 -13.36 1.21
N ALA A 106 -12.35 -13.30 1.01
CA ALA A 106 -12.97 -12.52 -0.06
C ALA A 106 -13.22 -11.06 0.32
N MET A 107 -13.47 -10.74 1.59
CA MET A 107 -13.85 -9.39 2.01
C MET A 107 -12.78 -8.66 2.80
N VAL A 108 -12.02 -9.36 3.64
CA VAL A 108 -11.02 -8.71 4.52
C VAL A 108 -9.67 -8.62 3.83
N PHE A 109 -9.19 -9.72 3.25
CA PHE A 109 -7.85 -9.77 2.64
C PHE A 109 -7.65 -8.77 1.50
N PRO A 110 -8.60 -8.57 0.57
CA PRO A 110 -8.45 -7.56 -0.48
C PRO A 110 -8.36 -6.14 0.05
N VAL A 111 -9.04 -5.82 1.15
CA VAL A 111 -8.94 -4.50 1.79
C VAL A 111 -7.56 -4.27 2.36
N VAL A 112 -6.97 -5.28 2.99
CA VAL A 112 -5.64 -5.21 3.58
C VAL A 112 -4.56 -5.17 2.51
N LEU A 113 -4.68 -5.99 1.47
CA LEU A 113 -3.67 -6.15 0.41
C LEU A 113 -3.78 -5.11 -0.73
N TYR A 114 -4.73 -4.20 -0.67
CA TYR A 114 -4.91 -3.21 -1.73
C TYR A 114 -3.66 -2.35 -1.90
N GLY A 115 -3.07 -2.36 -3.09
CA GLY A 115 -1.86 -1.61 -3.45
C GLY A 115 -0.57 -2.16 -2.83
N CYS A 116 -0.61 -3.39 -2.29
CA CYS A 116 0.56 -4.00 -1.64
C CYS A 116 1.71 -4.29 -2.61
N GLU A 117 1.45 -4.28 -3.91
CA GLU A 117 2.43 -4.50 -4.96
C GLU A 117 3.55 -3.44 -4.93
N SER A 118 3.21 -2.21 -4.56
CA SER A 118 4.17 -1.10 -4.46
C SER A 118 4.94 -1.06 -3.14
N TRP A 119 4.51 -1.79 -2.10
CA TRP A 119 5.07 -1.64 -0.77
C TRP A 119 6.50 -2.16 -0.65
N THR A 120 7.35 -1.40 0.01
CA THR A 120 8.61 -1.89 0.58
C THR A 120 8.32 -2.32 2.01
N VAL A 121 8.29 -3.64 2.27
CA VAL A 121 7.87 -4.21 3.55
C VAL A 121 9.10 -4.57 4.38
N LYS A 122 9.15 -4.05 5.60
CA LYS A 122 10.20 -4.35 6.60
C LYS A 122 9.76 -5.55 7.46
N ASN A 123 10.69 -6.25 8.09
CA ASN A 123 10.36 -7.39 8.95
C ASN A 123 9.34 -7.07 10.05
N ALA A 124 9.38 -5.85 10.59
CA ALA A 124 8.40 -5.41 11.58
C ALA A 124 6.98 -5.29 11.01
N GLU A 125 6.82 -4.96 9.74
CA GLU A 125 5.54 -4.93 9.04
C GLU A 125 5.05 -6.35 8.72
N CYS A 126 5.92 -7.27 8.32
CA CYS A 126 5.59 -8.69 8.16
C CYS A 126 4.99 -9.25 9.47
N GLN A 127 5.66 -9.04 10.60
CA GLN A 127 5.15 -9.46 11.91
C GLN A 127 3.77 -8.85 12.24
N ARG A 128 3.51 -7.62 11.84
CA ARG A 128 2.19 -6.98 12.04
C ARG A 128 1.10 -7.60 11.15
N ILE A 129 1.45 -7.95 9.92
CA ILE A 129 0.55 -8.62 8.97
C ILE A 129 0.19 -10.01 9.49
N ASP A 130 1.17 -10.78 9.97
CA ASP A 130 0.96 -12.10 10.57
C ASP A 130 0.12 -12.02 11.83
N ALA A 131 0.42 -11.06 12.71
CA ALA A 131 -0.36 -10.83 13.91
C ALA A 131 -1.81 -10.46 13.60
N PHE A 132 -2.04 -9.70 12.53
CA PHE A 132 -3.37 -9.36 12.04
C PHE A 132 -4.11 -10.60 11.52
N GLU A 133 -3.45 -11.43 10.70
CA GLU A 133 -4.04 -12.66 10.19
C GLU A 133 -4.47 -13.57 11.34
N LEU A 134 -3.57 -13.79 12.29
CA LEU A 134 -3.86 -14.58 13.48
C LEU A 134 -5.03 -14.02 14.30
N TRP A 135 -5.11 -12.69 14.44
CA TRP A 135 -6.20 -12.02 15.12
C TRP A 135 -7.55 -12.25 14.39
N CYS A 136 -7.57 -12.20 13.04
CA CYS A 136 -8.76 -12.51 12.26
C CYS A 136 -9.25 -13.93 12.52
N TRP A 137 -8.36 -14.91 12.49
CA TRP A 137 -8.72 -16.32 12.71
C TRP A 137 -9.16 -16.58 14.15
N ARG A 138 -8.51 -15.97 15.16
CA ARG A 138 -8.94 -16.05 16.54
C ARG A 138 -10.35 -15.49 16.72
N ARG A 139 -10.64 -14.36 16.09
CA ARG A 139 -11.96 -13.71 16.16
C ARG A 139 -13.04 -14.58 15.49
N LEU A 140 -12.75 -15.11 14.30
CA LEU A 140 -13.64 -16.01 13.59
C LEU A 140 -13.95 -17.28 14.39
N LEU A 141 -12.93 -17.85 15.04
CA LEU A 141 -13.07 -19.04 15.92
C LEU A 141 -13.64 -18.71 17.28
N ARG A 142 -13.76 -17.43 17.64
CA ARG A 142 -14.16 -16.96 18.97
C ARG A 142 -13.23 -17.50 20.08
N VAL A 143 -11.94 -17.62 19.77
CA VAL A 143 -10.90 -18.05 20.72
C VAL A 143 -10.26 -16.82 21.32
N PRO A 144 -10.44 -16.54 22.63
CA PRO A 144 -9.79 -15.41 23.29
C PRO A 144 -8.26 -15.62 23.29
N TRP A 145 -7.53 -14.52 23.37
CA TRP A 145 -6.06 -14.58 23.41
C TRP A 145 -5.53 -15.31 24.64
N THR A 146 -6.31 -15.33 25.74
CA THR A 146 -6.01 -16.03 26.97
C THR A 146 -6.15 -17.56 26.88
N ALA A 147 -6.83 -18.05 25.84
CA ALA A 147 -6.95 -19.51 25.61
C ALA A 147 -5.57 -20.06 25.23
N ARG A 148 -5.16 -21.15 25.93
CA ARG A 148 -3.87 -21.83 25.71
C ARG A 148 -3.86 -22.63 24.39
N ARG A 149 -4.31 -22.04 23.29
CA ARG A 149 -4.22 -22.60 21.94
C ARG A 149 -3.00 -22.03 21.21
N SER A 150 -2.19 -22.92 20.65
CA SER A 150 -1.00 -22.52 19.87
C SER A 150 -1.43 -21.78 18.59
N ASN A 151 -0.63 -20.83 18.16
CA ASN A 151 -0.86 -20.09 16.91
C ASN A 151 -0.95 -21.02 15.70
N GLN A 152 -0.10 -22.07 15.67
CA GLN A 152 -0.13 -23.09 14.61
C GLN A 152 -1.46 -23.82 14.54
N SER A 153 -2.09 -24.14 15.69
CA SER A 153 -3.41 -24.80 15.69
C SER A 153 -4.52 -23.90 15.17
N ILE A 154 -4.37 -22.59 15.29
CA ILE A 154 -5.32 -21.60 14.78
C ILE A 154 -5.11 -21.38 13.28
N LEU A 155 -3.88 -21.30 12.80
CA LEU A 155 -3.58 -21.15 11.38
C LEU A 155 -4.01 -22.36 10.54
N LYS A 156 -4.07 -23.56 11.11
CA LYS A 156 -4.59 -24.76 10.43
C LYS A 156 -6.05 -24.65 9.96
N ILE A 157 -6.83 -23.68 10.46
CA ILE A 157 -8.21 -23.42 10.02
C ILE A 157 -8.28 -22.94 8.56
N SER A 158 -7.22 -22.27 8.11
CA SER A 158 -7.11 -21.73 6.77
C SER A 158 -5.95 -22.41 6.05
N PRO A 159 -6.13 -23.66 5.61
CA PRO A 159 -5.09 -24.32 4.82
C PRO A 159 -4.84 -23.51 3.54
N GLY A 160 -3.58 -23.35 3.18
CA GLY A 160 -3.15 -22.63 2.00
C GLY A 160 -2.23 -21.47 2.31
N ILE A 161 -2.19 -20.53 1.39
CA ILE A 161 -1.25 -19.39 1.43
C ILE A 161 -1.67 -18.41 2.54
N SER A 162 -0.70 -18.00 3.38
CA SER A 162 -0.86 -16.95 4.39
C SER A 162 -1.14 -15.59 3.75
N LEU A 163 -1.55 -14.61 4.56
CA LEU A 163 -1.74 -13.23 4.08
C LEU A 163 -0.44 -12.63 3.53
N GLU A 164 0.69 -12.89 4.20
CA GLU A 164 2.01 -12.51 3.72
C GLU A 164 2.36 -13.22 2.38
N GLY A 165 2.09 -14.51 2.28
CA GLY A 165 2.29 -15.27 1.04
C GLY A 165 1.42 -14.77 -0.11
N LEU A 166 0.18 -14.34 0.16
CA LEU A 166 -0.68 -13.69 -0.86
C LEU A 166 -0.10 -12.35 -1.31
N MET A 167 0.42 -11.55 -0.38
CA MET A 167 1.10 -10.30 -0.70
C MET A 167 2.31 -10.55 -1.60
N LEU A 168 3.14 -11.51 -1.26
CA LEU A 168 4.30 -11.89 -2.08
C LEU A 168 3.87 -12.37 -3.48
N LYS A 169 2.82 -13.19 -3.57
CA LYS A 169 2.25 -13.63 -4.85
C LYS A 169 1.83 -12.44 -5.72
N LEU A 170 1.12 -11.45 -5.16
CA LEU A 170 0.70 -10.25 -5.89
C LEU A 170 1.90 -9.44 -6.38
N LYS A 171 2.92 -9.26 -5.53
CA LYS A 171 4.18 -8.60 -5.91
C LYS A 171 4.89 -9.32 -7.06
N LEU A 172 4.99 -10.65 -7.00
CA LEU A 172 5.62 -11.45 -8.06
C LEU A 172 4.82 -11.38 -9.37
N GLN A 173 3.49 -11.38 -9.30
CA GLN A 173 2.65 -11.19 -10.48
C GLN A 173 2.88 -9.81 -11.10
N TYR A 174 2.91 -8.75 -10.29
CA TYR A 174 3.20 -7.40 -10.75
C TYR A 174 4.59 -7.31 -11.38
N PHE A 175 5.61 -7.86 -10.72
CA PHE A 175 6.98 -7.94 -11.24
C PHE A 175 7.02 -8.66 -12.60
N GLY A 176 6.35 -9.80 -12.73
CA GLY A 176 6.27 -10.54 -13.98
C GLY A 176 5.60 -9.75 -15.11
N HIS A 177 4.55 -8.97 -14.80
CA HIS A 177 3.94 -8.07 -15.78
C HIS A 177 4.87 -6.93 -16.19
N LEU A 178 5.58 -6.36 -15.24
CA LEU A 178 6.52 -5.26 -15.49
C LEU A 178 7.70 -5.71 -16.35
N MET A 179 8.26 -6.89 -16.07
CA MET A 179 9.41 -7.42 -16.83
C MET A 179 9.08 -7.73 -18.30
N ARG A 180 7.82 -8.04 -18.62
CA ARG A 180 7.37 -8.27 -20.01
C ARG A 180 7.25 -7.00 -20.84
N ARG A 181 7.16 -5.82 -20.21
CA ARG A 181 7.14 -4.54 -20.93
C ARG A 181 8.53 -4.20 -21.44
N VAL A 182 8.66 -3.90 -22.74
CA VAL A 182 9.95 -3.60 -23.38
C VAL A 182 10.48 -2.25 -22.89
N TYR A 183 9.63 -1.23 -22.85
CA TYR A 183 9.99 0.13 -22.40
C TYR A 183 9.02 0.55 -21.29
N SER A 184 9.53 0.68 -20.07
CA SER A 184 8.77 1.15 -18.93
C SER A 184 9.68 1.87 -17.96
N LEU A 185 9.31 3.10 -17.62
CA LEU A 185 10.00 3.90 -16.61
C LEU A 185 10.04 3.16 -15.27
N GLU A 186 8.93 2.50 -14.91
CA GLU A 186 8.83 1.72 -13.68
C GLU A 186 9.86 0.57 -13.64
N LYS A 187 10.06 -0.12 -14.77
CA LYS A 187 11.07 -1.18 -14.90
C LYS A 187 12.48 -0.63 -14.69
N THR A 188 12.79 0.51 -15.31
CA THR A 188 14.09 1.19 -15.17
C THR A 188 14.33 1.62 -13.73
N LEU A 189 13.32 2.19 -13.07
CA LEU A 189 13.37 2.59 -11.66
C LEU A 189 13.58 1.39 -10.73
N MET A 190 12.82 0.31 -10.92
CA MET A 190 12.91 -0.90 -10.10
C MET A 190 14.24 -1.62 -10.24
N LEU A 191 14.79 -1.68 -11.45
CA LEU A 191 16.09 -2.30 -11.71
C LEU A 191 17.27 -1.40 -11.30
N GLY A 192 17.01 -0.17 -10.87
CA GLY A 192 18.05 0.78 -10.44
C GLY A 192 18.83 1.39 -11.60
N GLY A 193 18.25 1.44 -12.80
CA GLY A 193 18.87 2.02 -14.00
C GLY A 193 19.07 3.53 -13.98
N ILE A 194 18.61 4.21 -12.93
CA ILE A 194 18.87 5.64 -12.70
C ILE A 194 20.01 5.72 -11.67
N GLY A 195 21.16 6.21 -12.12
CA GLY A 195 22.37 6.40 -11.31
C GLY A 195 22.20 7.49 -10.27
N LEU A 196 21.43 7.23 -9.23
CA LEU A 196 21.41 8.09 -8.05
C LEU A 196 22.72 7.92 -7.30
N LYS A 197 23.57 8.95 -7.29
CA LYS A 197 24.78 9.00 -6.45
C LYS A 197 24.38 8.69 -5.01
N GLY A 198 24.90 7.58 -4.48
CA GLY A 198 24.59 7.08 -3.16
C GLY A 198 24.93 8.11 -2.08
N ARG A 199 23.93 8.58 -1.34
CA ARG A 199 24.14 9.34 -0.11
C ARG A 199 24.79 8.41 0.94
N ARG A 200 25.82 8.87 1.64
CA ARG A 200 26.39 8.18 2.83
C ARG A 200 25.30 8.00 3.86
N GLY A 201 25.00 6.74 4.23
CA GLY A 201 23.99 6.38 5.23
C GLY A 201 23.60 4.90 5.12
N ARG A 202 22.82 4.38 6.08
CA ARG A 202 22.28 3.02 6.06
C ARG A 202 21.47 2.82 4.78
N GLN A 203 21.82 1.82 3.98
CA GLN A 203 21.18 1.54 2.70
C GLN A 203 19.68 1.32 2.90
N ARG A 204 18.84 2.10 2.22
CA ARG A 204 17.38 1.89 2.26
C ARG A 204 17.06 0.53 1.66
N MET A 205 16.15 -0.20 2.30
CA MET A 205 15.63 -1.46 1.78
C MET A 205 15.01 -1.21 0.40
N ARG A 206 15.51 -1.86 -0.62
CA ARG A 206 14.95 -1.78 -1.98
C ARG A 206 13.73 -2.67 -2.09
N TRP A 207 12.79 -2.31 -2.95
CA TRP A 207 11.60 -3.11 -3.23
C TRP A 207 11.94 -4.56 -3.63
N LEU A 208 13.01 -4.74 -4.41
CA LEU A 208 13.52 -6.05 -4.84
C LEU A 208 14.04 -6.92 -3.69
N ASN A 209 14.55 -6.35 -2.60
CA ASN A 209 15.07 -7.13 -1.48
C ASN A 209 13.97 -8.04 -0.88
N GLY A 210 12.73 -7.55 -0.82
CA GLY A 210 11.59 -8.36 -0.37
C GLY A 210 11.20 -9.51 -1.31
N ILE A 211 11.72 -9.54 -2.54
CA ILE A 211 11.54 -10.66 -3.49
C ILE A 211 12.71 -11.62 -3.41
N THR A 212 13.95 -11.12 -3.38
CA THR A 212 15.16 -11.96 -3.33
C THR A 212 15.30 -12.72 -2.02
N ASP A 213 14.88 -12.14 -0.89
CA ASP A 213 14.91 -12.78 0.42
C ASP A 213 13.85 -13.91 0.55
N SER A 214 12.94 -14.02 -0.43
CA SER A 214 11.82 -14.97 -0.43
C SER A 214 11.98 -16.09 -1.46
N MET A 215 13.04 -16.06 -2.27
CA MET A 215 13.46 -17.09 -3.21
C MET A 215 14.52 -18.01 -2.58
#